data_7f286a30c177a90c0f2b3549ca8806fc
#
_entry.id   7f286a30c177a90c0f2b3549ca8806fc
#
_cell.length_a   1.000
_cell.length_b   1.000
_cell.length_c   1.000
_cell.angle_alpha   90.00
_cell.angle_beta   90.00
_cell.angle_gamma   90.00
#
_symmetry.space_group_name_H-M   'P 1'
#
loop_
_entity.id
_entity.type
_entity.pdbx_description
1 polymer ?
#
loop_
_entity_poly.entity_id
_entity_poly.type
_entity_poly.pdbx_seq_one_letter_code
_entity_poly.pdbx_strand_id
1 'polypeptide(L)'
;VSRDWSSDVCSSDLDLGGGTFDISVLELGDGVFEVKSTNGNTSLGGDDFDAVVTDYIIEEFKKESGINLKTDKLALQRIREAAEKAKIELSSSAQTEVNLPFITADKSGPKHVNMKITRAKLEALTATLIEKTIEPCKIALKDSGYTASEINEVILVGGMTRMPKVVETVKNFFGKEPNQSVNPDEVVALGAAVQAGVLQGDVKDVLLLDVTPLSLGIETLGGVFTRLIEKNTTIPTKKSQIFSTAENNQPAVTIRVFQGEREMANDNKLLGNFELTGIAPAPRGVPRSEEHTSELQS
;
A
#
# COMPACT_ATOMS: atom_id res chain seq x y z
N VAL A 1 -24.37 -16.35 -5.45
CA VAL A 1 -24.13 -17.71 -4.95
C VAL A 1 -24.00 -17.55 -3.44
N SER A 2 -25.05 -17.94 -2.70
CA SER A 2 -25.01 -17.98 -1.25
C SER A 2 -24.07 -19.11 -0.84
N ARG A 3 -22.85 -18.77 -0.41
CA ARG A 3 -22.00 -19.71 0.33
C ARG A 3 -22.54 -19.80 1.76
N ASP A 4 -22.60 -21.01 2.27
CA ASP A 4 -22.90 -21.26 3.68
C ASP A 4 -21.66 -20.89 4.49
N TRP A 5 -21.70 -19.77 5.18
CA TRP A 5 -20.62 -19.21 6.02
C TRP A 5 -20.63 -19.80 7.43
N SER A 6 -21.05 -21.05 7.60
CA SER A 6 -21.14 -21.71 8.91
C SER A 6 -19.78 -22.07 9.56
N SER A 7 -18.67 -21.75 8.91
CA SER A 7 -17.32 -21.89 9.46
C SER A 7 -16.52 -20.61 9.13
N ASP A 8 -15.71 -20.16 10.08
CA ASP A 8 -14.79 -19.04 9.88
C ASP A 8 -13.87 -19.30 8.69
N VAL A 9 -13.84 -18.35 7.76
CA VAL A 9 -13.02 -18.42 6.54
C VAL A 9 -11.94 -17.37 6.63
N CYS A 10 -10.68 -17.80 6.57
CA CYS A 10 -9.56 -16.89 6.50
C CYS A 10 -9.27 -16.52 5.04
N SER A 11 -9.28 -15.26 4.72
CA SER A 11 -9.02 -14.72 3.38
C SER A 11 -7.83 -13.75 3.41
N SER A 12 -7.18 -13.61 2.26
CA SER A 12 -6.19 -12.57 2.04
C SER A 12 -6.52 -11.85 0.75
N ASP A 13 -6.58 -10.53 0.79
CA ASP A 13 -6.68 -9.68 -0.38
C ASP A 13 -5.35 -8.98 -0.64
N LEU A 14 -4.94 -9.03 -1.92
CA LEU A 14 -3.75 -8.39 -2.42
C LEU A 14 -4.16 -7.34 -3.43
N ASP A 15 -3.94 -6.08 -3.10
CA ASP A 15 -4.18 -4.94 -3.99
C ASP A 15 -2.84 -4.42 -4.53
N LEU A 16 -2.60 -4.67 -5.82
CA LEU A 16 -1.48 -4.05 -6.54
C LEU A 16 -2.05 -3.07 -7.55
N GLY A 17 -2.11 -1.82 -7.15
CA GLY A 17 -2.65 -0.73 -7.92
C GLY A 17 -1.60 0.02 -8.75
N GLY A 18 -1.90 1.28 -9.10
CA GLY A 18 -0.99 2.15 -9.86
C GLY A 18 0.22 2.63 -9.07
N GLY A 19 0.08 2.89 -7.78
CA GLY A 19 1.13 3.49 -6.94
C GLY A 19 1.49 2.74 -5.67
N THR A 20 0.61 1.85 -5.18
CA THR A 20 0.80 1.11 -3.93
C THR A 20 0.55 -0.38 -4.10
N PHE A 21 1.17 -1.13 -3.21
CA PHE A 21 0.87 -2.53 -2.96
C PHE A 21 0.40 -2.69 -1.51
N ASP A 22 -0.77 -3.27 -1.33
CA ASP A 22 -1.35 -3.53 -0.02
C ASP A 22 -1.79 -4.99 0.09
N ILE A 23 -1.65 -5.57 1.28
CA ILE A 23 -2.14 -6.89 1.62
C ILE A 23 -2.85 -6.83 2.96
N SER A 24 -4.04 -7.43 3.04
CA SER A 24 -4.78 -7.66 4.28
C SER A 24 -5.02 -9.15 4.49
N VAL A 25 -5.04 -9.57 5.74
CA VAL A 25 -5.47 -10.90 6.18
C VAL A 25 -6.72 -10.72 7.00
N LEU A 26 -7.81 -11.35 6.57
CA LEU A 26 -9.15 -11.20 7.13
C LEU A 26 -9.70 -12.54 7.59
N GLU A 27 -10.47 -12.50 8.64
CA GLU A 27 -11.34 -13.59 9.08
C GLU A 27 -12.80 -13.22 8.83
N LEU A 28 -13.54 -14.12 8.21
CA LEU A 28 -14.93 -13.93 7.81
C LEU A 28 -15.80 -14.95 8.54
N GLY A 29 -16.76 -14.48 9.32
CA GLY A 29 -17.72 -15.32 10.02
C GLY A 29 -18.99 -14.56 10.36
N ASP A 30 -20.17 -15.17 10.21
CA ASP A 30 -21.49 -14.63 10.61
C ASP A 30 -21.76 -13.17 10.13
N GLY A 31 -21.29 -12.79 8.94
CA GLY A 31 -21.44 -11.43 8.39
C GLY A 31 -20.45 -10.43 8.95
N VAL A 32 -19.51 -10.86 9.78
CA VAL A 32 -18.39 -10.02 10.28
C VAL A 32 -17.16 -10.26 9.45
N PHE A 33 -16.56 -9.18 9.00
CA PHE A 33 -15.28 -9.13 8.31
C PHE A 33 -14.27 -8.51 9.29
N GLU A 34 -13.42 -9.32 9.88
CA GLU A 34 -12.42 -8.86 10.84
C GLU A 34 -11.04 -8.86 10.19
N VAL A 35 -10.45 -7.68 10.03
CA VAL A 35 -9.07 -7.55 9.60
C VAL A 35 -8.15 -7.97 10.76
N LYS A 36 -7.29 -8.96 10.53
CA LYS A 36 -6.31 -9.45 11.51
C LYS A 36 -4.98 -8.73 11.40
N SER A 37 -4.58 -8.44 10.19
CA SER A 37 -3.36 -7.67 9.92
C SER A 37 -3.41 -7.04 8.53
N THR A 38 -2.66 -5.96 8.37
CA THR A 38 -2.40 -5.34 7.08
C THR A 38 -0.93 -4.96 6.98
N ASN A 39 -0.41 -5.00 5.75
CA ASN A 39 0.93 -4.53 5.42
C ASN A 39 0.96 -4.07 3.97
N GLY A 40 2.03 -3.40 3.53
CA GLY A 40 2.12 -2.96 2.15
C GLY A 40 3.41 -2.23 1.83
N ASN A 41 3.45 -1.70 0.62
CA ASN A 41 4.52 -0.85 0.13
C ASN A 41 3.90 0.35 -0.58
N THR A 42 4.01 1.52 0.04
CA THR A 42 3.43 2.78 -0.44
C THR A 42 4.16 3.39 -1.66
N SER A 43 5.18 2.71 -2.16
CA SER A 43 6.00 3.13 -3.30
C SER A 43 6.26 1.94 -4.23
N LEU A 44 5.24 1.12 -4.45
CA LEU A 44 5.28 -0.04 -5.36
C LEU A 44 3.95 -0.17 -6.07
N GLY A 45 3.91 0.16 -7.34
CA GLY A 45 2.70 0.07 -8.15
C GLY A 45 3.00 0.13 -9.64
N GLY A 46 1.95 0.17 -10.46
CA GLY A 46 2.03 0.17 -11.92
C GLY A 46 2.95 1.22 -12.50
N ASP A 47 3.06 2.38 -11.85
CA ASP A 47 3.94 3.48 -12.26
C ASP A 47 5.42 3.09 -12.23
N ASP A 48 5.84 2.24 -11.28
CA ASP A 48 7.21 1.73 -11.20
C ASP A 48 7.50 0.77 -12.34
N PHE A 49 6.52 -0.08 -12.70
CA PHE A 49 6.62 -0.97 -13.85
C PHE A 49 6.70 -0.18 -15.15
N ASP A 50 5.91 0.86 -15.31
CA ASP A 50 5.93 1.76 -16.46
C ASP A 50 7.25 2.51 -16.57
N ALA A 51 7.84 2.93 -15.46
CA ALA A 51 9.15 3.57 -15.43
C ALA A 51 10.26 2.62 -15.94
N VAL A 52 10.22 1.36 -15.51
CA VAL A 52 11.20 0.35 -15.98
C VAL A 52 11.06 0.09 -17.48
N VAL A 53 9.84 -0.02 -18.01
CA VAL A 53 9.60 -0.19 -19.45
C VAL A 53 9.99 1.05 -20.22
N THR A 54 9.70 2.24 -19.69
CA THR A 54 10.10 3.54 -20.26
C THR A 54 11.62 3.62 -20.40
N ASP A 55 12.35 3.32 -19.35
CA ASP A 55 13.80 3.31 -19.36
C ASP A 55 14.36 2.31 -20.37
N TYR A 56 13.77 1.12 -20.47
CA TYR A 56 14.15 0.12 -21.46
C TYR A 56 13.96 0.64 -22.88
N ILE A 57 12.83 1.26 -23.22
CA ILE A 57 12.56 1.84 -24.54
C ILE A 57 13.61 2.92 -24.89
N ILE A 58 13.90 3.80 -23.93
CA ILE A 58 14.88 4.88 -24.11
C ILE A 58 16.29 4.34 -24.35
N GLU A 59 16.71 3.33 -23.57
CA GLU A 59 18.05 2.75 -23.73
C GLU A 59 18.21 2.00 -25.05
N GLU A 60 17.20 1.25 -25.50
CA GLU A 60 17.23 0.59 -26.81
C GLU A 60 17.28 1.63 -27.96
N PHE A 61 16.44 2.66 -27.89
CA PHE A 61 16.48 3.74 -28.89
C PHE A 61 17.84 4.46 -28.91
N LYS A 62 18.45 4.68 -27.73
CA LYS A 62 19.77 5.28 -27.62
C LYS A 62 20.86 4.41 -28.24
N LYS A 63 20.76 3.08 -28.11
CA LYS A 63 21.72 2.15 -28.77
C LYS A 63 21.66 2.24 -30.29
N GLU A 64 20.46 2.40 -30.86
CA GLU A 64 20.24 2.46 -32.30
C GLU A 64 20.56 3.83 -32.89
N SER A 65 20.12 4.91 -32.25
CA SER A 65 20.16 6.28 -32.78
C SER A 65 21.29 7.13 -32.21
N GLY A 66 21.91 6.74 -31.09
CA GLY A 66 22.86 7.55 -30.35
C GLY A 66 22.23 8.70 -29.57
N ILE A 67 20.91 8.89 -29.62
CA ILE A 67 20.19 10.02 -29.04
C ILE A 67 19.57 9.61 -27.69
N ASN A 68 19.80 10.43 -26.66
CA ASN A 68 19.18 10.24 -25.34
C ASN A 68 17.88 11.06 -25.24
N LEU A 69 16.74 10.39 -25.09
CA LEU A 69 15.43 11.02 -24.99
C LEU A 69 15.03 11.43 -23.56
N LYS A 70 15.84 11.12 -22.53
CA LYS A 70 15.51 11.44 -21.12
C LYS A 70 15.35 12.93 -20.84
N THR A 71 15.98 13.79 -21.66
CA THR A 71 15.92 15.25 -21.48
C THR A 71 14.81 15.92 -22.30
N ASP A 72 14.20 15.22 -23.24
CA ASP A 72 13.10 15.71 -24.05
C ASP A 72 11.76 15.36 -23.35
N LYS A 73 11.15 16.36 -22.72
CA LYS A 73 9.92 16.16 -21.95
C LYS A 73 8.75 15.64 -22.80
N LEU A 74 8.65 16.08 -24.06
CA LEU A 74 7.55 15.68 -24.93
C LEU A 74 7.75 14.23 -25.41
N ALA A 75 8.97 13.88 -25.81
CA ALA A 75 9.31 12.51 -26.15
C ALA A 75 9.12 11.57 -24.95
N LEU A 76 9.58 11.98 -23.77
CA LEU A 76 9.43 11.21 -22.52
C LEU A 76 7.98 10.92 -22.19
N GLN A 77 7.08 11.90 -22.32
CA GLN A 77 5.64 11.70 -22.09
C GLN A 77 5.05 10.67 -23.05
N ARG A 78 5.35 10.78 -24.33
CA ARG A 78 4.88 9.83 -25.36
C ARG A 78 5.42 8.41 -25.12
N ILE A 79 6.66 8.29 -24.66
CA ILE A 79 7.26 6.98 -24.35
C ILE A 79 6.59 6.37 -23.10
N ARG A 80 6.28 7.16 -22.07
CA ARG A 80 5.56 6.67 -20.87
C ARG A 80 4.18 6.13 -21.22
N GLU A 81 3.41 6.86 -22.01
CA GLU A 81 2.09 6.41 -22.48
C GLU A 81 2.18 5.12 -23.30
N ALA A 82 3.21 5.01 -24.16
CA ALA A 82 3.44 3.80 -24.91
C ALA A 82 3.94 2.62 -24.05
N ALA A 83 4.72 2.89 -23.01
CA ALA A 83 5.18 1.89 -22.05
C ALA A 83 4.01 1.31 -21.23
N GLU A 84 3.14 2.16 -20.70
CA GLU A 84 1.92 1.74 -20.00
C GLU A 84 1.02 0.90 -20.91
N LYS A 85 0.76 1.39 -22.12
CA LYS A 85 -0.04 0.64 -23.11
C LYS A 85 0.59 -0.73 -23.42
N ALA A 86 1.90 -0.78 -23.62
CA ALA A 86 2.61 -2.05 -23.88
C ALA A 86 2.50 -3.00 -22.68
N LYS A 87 2.65 -2.51 -21.44
CA LYS A 87 2.46 -3.29 -20.21
C LYS A 87 1.06 -3.91 -20.17
N ILE A 88 0.02 -3.11 -20.42
CA ILE A 88 -1.37 -3.57 -20.43
C ILE A 88 -1.59 -4.65 -21.51
N GLU A 89 -1.15 -4.41 -22.72
CA GLU A 89 -1.29 -5.38 -23.84
C GLU A 89 -0.56 -6.69 -23.57
N LEU A 90 0.61 -6.65 -22.93
CA LEU A 90 1.39 -7.83 -22.59
C LEU A 90 0.78 -8.67 -21.46
N SER A 91 -0.24 -8.18 -20.76
CA SER A 91 -1.02 -9.01 -19.82
C SER A 91 -1.86 -10.06 -20.55
N SER A 92 -2.33 -9.78 -21.78
CA SER A 92 -3.13 -10.70 -22.60
C SER A 92 -2.37 -11.27 -23.79
N SER A 93 -1.35 -10.55 -24.32
CA SER A 93 -0.61 -10.94 -25.52
C SER A 93 0.82 -11.39 -25.19
N ALA A 94 1.40 -12.28 -26.00
CA ALA A 94 2.79 -12.74 -25.82
C ALA A 94 3.82 -11.68 -26.27
N GLN A 95 3.42 -10.77 -27.15
CA GLN A 95 4.25 -9.68 -27.66
C GLN A 95 3.39 -8.48 -28.06
N THR A 96 3.99 -7.29 -28.03
CA THR A 96 3.40 -6.05 -28.56
C THR A 96 4.44 -5.24 -29.33
N GLU A 97 3.98 -4.27 -30.09
CA GLU A 97 4.82 -3.35 -30.85
C GLU A 97 4.66 -1.91 -30.32
N VAL A 98 5.78 -1.30 -29.97
CA VAL A 98 5.86 0.12 -29.64
C VAL A 98 6.26 0.89 -30.87
N ASN A 99 5.34 1.69 -31.42
CA ASN A 99 5.55 2.49 -32.62
C ASN A 99 5.26 3.98 -32.29
N LEU A 100 6.33 4.78 -32.23
CA LEU A 100 6.25 6.23 -31.96
C LEU A 100 6.91 7.00 -33.12
N PRO A 101 6.15 7.34 -34.15
CA PRO A 101 6.67 8.09 -35.28
C PRO A 101 7.04 9.53 -34.86
N PHE A 102 8.12 10.07 -35.49
CA PHE A 102 8.58 11.43 -35.25
C PHE A 102 8.81 11.74 -33.76
N ILE A 103 9.53 10.85 -33.08
CA ILE A 103 9.81 11.02 -31.64
C ILE A 103 10.83 12.14 -31.39
N THR A 104 11.77 12.29 -32.29
CA THR A 104 12.78 13.35 -32.30
C THR A 104 13.36 13.52 -33.72
N ALA A 105 14.28 14.46 -33.90
CA ALA A 105 15.00 14.67 -35.17
C ALA A 105 16.47 15.02 -34.90
N ASP A 106 17.32 14.64 -35.83
CA ASP A 106 18.74 15.05 -35.89
C ASP A 106 19.10 15.59 -37.28
N LYS A 107 20.38 15.79 -37.54
CA LYS A 107 20.87 16.28 -38.83
C LYS A 107 20.56 15.35 -40.02
N SER A 108 20.26 14.08 -39.74
CA SER A 108 19.90 13.09 -40.77
C SER A 108 18.38 13.01 -41.00
N GLY A 109 17.59 13.77 -40.25
CA GLY A 109 16.14 13.83 -40.38
C GLY A 109 15.37 13.28 -39.16
N PRO A 110 14.08 13.04 -39.32
CA PRO A 110 13.23 12.54 -38.26
C PRO A 110 13.62 11.13 -37.80
N LYS A 111 13.44 10.86 -36.53
CA LYS A 111 13.69 9.55 -35.90
C LYS A 111 12.37 9.02 -35.32
N HIS A 112 12.26 7.69 -35.30
CA HIS A 112 11.07 6.97 -34.88
C HIS A 112 11.50 5.88 -33.90
N VAL A 113 10.66 5.61 -32.90
CA VAL A 113 10.78 4.37 -32.12
C VAL A 113 9.89 3.33 -32.79
N ASN A 114 10.49 2.20 -33.15
CA ASN A 114 9.77 1.02 -33.62
C ASN A 114 10.45 -0.22 -33.05
N MET A 115 9.83 -0.83 -32.04
CA MET A 115 10.39 -2.02 -31.40
C MET A 115 9.30 -2.99 -30.97
N LYS A 116 9.66 -4.27 -30.88
CA LYS A 116 8.81 -5.31 -30.29
C LYS A 116 9.25 -5.60 -28.87
N ILE A 117 8.28 -5.69 -27.98
CA ILE A 117 8.49 -6.10 -26.60
C ILE A 117 7.72 -7.40 -26.38
N THR A 118 8.35 -8.40 -25.79
CA THR A 118 7.71 -9.66 -25.43
C THR A 118 7.32 -9.66 -23.95
N ARG A 119 6.31 -10.46 -23.58
CA ARG A 119 5.92 -10.69 -22.18
C ARG A 119 7.12 -11.17 -21.35
N ALA A 120 7.89 -12.12 -21.87
CA ALA A 120 9.09 -12.62 -21.18
C ALA A 120 10.12 -11.51 -20.91
N LYS A 121 10.26 -10.53 -21.83
CA LYS A 121 11.13 -9.37 -21.61
C LYS A 121 10.59 -8.46 -20.52
N LEU A 122 9.27 -8.17 -20.52
CA LEU A 122 8.62 -7.39 -19.47
C LEU A 122 8.81 -8.06 -18.11
N GLU A 123 8.54 -9.35 -17.98
CA GLU A 123 8.69 -10.12 -16.75
C GLU A 123 10.14 -10.10 -16.25
N ALA A 124 11.13 -10.24 -17.13
CA ALA A 124 12.53 -10.15 -16.75
C ALA A 124 12.95 -8.75 -16.27
N LEU A 125 12.42 -7.69 -16.90
CA LEU A 125 12.68 -6.31 -16.50
C LEU A 125 12.07 -5.96 -15.14
N THR A 126 10.91 -6.52 -14.83
CA THR A 126 10.11 -6.17 -13.62
C THR A 126 10.21 -7.19 -12.50
N ALA A 127 11.02 -8.24 -12.65
CA ALA A 127 11.14 -9.32 -11.67
C ALA A 127 11.39 -8.81 -10.23
N THR A 128 12.30 -7.86 -10.07
CA THR A 128 12.64 -7.29 -8.76
C THR A 128 11.50 -6.49 -8.13
N LEU A 129 10.61 -5.88 -8.94
CA LEU A 129 9.42 -5.20 -8.44
C LEU A 129 8.40 -6.21 -7.94
N ILE A 130 8.19 -7.29 -8.69
CA ILE A 130 7.29 -8.37 -8.27
C ILE A 130 7.79 -9.04 -6.98
N GLU A 131 9.08 -9.30 -6.86
CA GLU A 131 9.68 -9.87 -5.64
C GLU A 131 9.44 -8.99 -4.39
N LYS A 132 9.40 -7.67 -4.54
CA LYS A 132 9.10 -6.75 -3.43
C LYS A 132 7.70 -6.90 -2.84
N THR A 133 6.77 -7.55 -3.51
CA THR A 133 5.43 -7.82 -2.97
C THR A 133 5.45 -8.94 -1.93
N ILE A 134 6.43 -9.82 -1.98
CA ILE A 134 6.48 -11.03 -1.12
C ILE A 134 6.80 -10.70 0.34
N GLU A 135 7.66 -9.73 0.61
CA GLU A 135 8.02 -9.41 1.99
C GLU A 135 6.85 -8.85 2.80
N PRO A 136 6.04 -7.89 2.30
CA PRO A 136 4.80 -7.50 2.97
C PRO A 136 3.84 -8.66 3.22
N CYS A 137 3.73 -9.63 2.28
CA CYS A 137 2.90 -10.82 2.46
C CYS A 137 3.37 -11.67 3.64
N LYS A 138 4.67 -11.88 3.77
CA LYS A 138 5.24 -12.62 4.92
C LYS A 138 4.97 -11.93 6.23
N ILE A 139 5.13 -10.59 6.26
CA ILE A 139 4.90 -9.81 7.47
C ILE A 139 3.42 -9.85 7.86
N ALA A 140 2.51 -9.66 6.92
CA ALA A 140 1.07 -9.72 7.18
C ALA A 140 0.64 -11.10 7.73
N LEU A 141 1.10 -12.19 7.13
CA LEU A 141 0.84 -13.54 7.64
C LEU A 141 1.41 -13.75 9.05
N LYS A 142 2.64 -13.31 9.29
CA LYS A 142 3.25 -13.39 10.63
C LYS A 142 2.45 -12.60 11.67
N ASP A 143 2.07 -11.38 11.34
CA ASP A 143 1.35 -10.48 12.26
C ASP A 143 -0.09 -10.97 12.53
N SER A 144 -0.74 -11.62 11.56
CA SER A 144 -2.07 -12.22 11.73
C SER A 144 -2.05 -13.53 12.53
N GLY A 145 -0.89 -14.17 12.66
CA GLY A 145 -0.74 -15.49 13.26
C GLY A 145 -1.09 -16.66 12.34
N TYR A 146 -1.45 -16.40 11.08
CA TYR A 146 -1.77 -17.42 10.10
C TYR A 146 -0.58 -17.80 9.22
N THR A 147 -0.56 -19.04 8.77
CA THR A 147 0.35 -19.52 7.71
C THR A 147 -0.32 -19.41 6.34
N ALA A 148 0.47 -19.40 5.27
CA ALA A 148 -0.07 -19.35 3.90
C ALA A 148 -1.03 -20.52 3.58
N SER A 149 -0.83 -21.68 4.20
CA SER A 149 -1.69 -22.87 4.01
C SER A 149 -3.06 -22.73 4.68
N GLU A 150 -3.17 -21.96 5.74
CA GLU A 150 -4.40 -21.71 6.49
C GLU A 150 -5.30 -20.65 5.82
N ILE A 151 -4.75 -19.84 4.92
CA ILE A 151 -5.54 -18.91 4.12
C ILE A 151 -6.43 -19.74 3.18
N ASN A 152 -7.73 -19.62 3.30
CA ASN A 152 -8.71 -20.36 2.49
C ASN A 152 -8.84 -19.79 1.10
N GLU A 153 -8.85 -18.47 0.97
CA GLU A 153 -9.05 -17.74 -0.27
C GLU A 153 -8.07 -16.57 -0.40
N VAL A 154 -7.54 -16.37 -1.60
CA VAL A 154 -6.68 -15.25 -1.94
C VAL A 154 -7.36 -14.45 -3.04
N ILE A 155 -7.68 -13.19 -2.79
CA ILE A 155 -8.39 -12.29 -3.71
C ILE A 155 -7.40 -11.31 -4.31
N LEU A 156 -7.43 -11.14 -5.63
CA LEU A 156 -6.59 -10.19 -6.33
C LEU A 156 -7.37 -8.92 -6.67
N VAL A 157 -6.82 -7.79 -6.27
CA VAL A 157 -7.35 -6.44 -6.45
C VAL A 157 -6.28 -5.56 -7.08
N GLY A 158 -6.72 -4.49 -7.78
CA GLY A 158 -5.83 -3.58 -8.47
C GLY A 158 -5.42 -4.04 -9.87
N GLY A 159 -5.28 -3.10 -10.80
CA GLY A 159 -5.07 -3.37 -12.22
C GLY A 159 -3.80 -4.17 -12.52
N MET A 160 -2.75 -4.02 -11.71
CA MET A 160 -1.49 -4.75 -11.89
C MET A 160 -1.59 -6.25 -11.60
N THR A 161 -2.60 -6.70 -10.87
CA THR A 161 -2.85 -8.13 -10.64
C THR A 161 -3.34 -8.87 -11.89
N ARG A 162 -3.65 -8.15 -12.98
CA ARG A 162 -3.88 -8.74 -14.31
C ARG A 162 -2.62 -9.29 -14.96
N MET A 163 -1.43 -8.89 -14.48
CA MET A 163 -0.17 -9.36 -15.02
C MET A 163 0.05 -10.85 -14.69
N PRO A 164 0.25 -11.75 -15.69
CA PRO A 164 0.35 -13.19 -15.44
C PRO A 164 1.45 -13.57 -14.44
N LYS A 165 2.58 -12.85 -14.45
CA LYS A 165 3.69 -13.13 -13.52
C LYS A 165 3.35 -12.77 -12.08
N VAL A 166 2.52 -11.76 -11.84
CA VAL A 166 2.01 -11.43 -10.50
C VAL A 166 1.11 -12.57 -10.00
N VAL A 167 0.16 -13.02 -10.83
CA VAL A 167 -0.74 -14.15 -10.51
C VAL A 167 0.06 -15.41 -10.17
N GLU A 168 1.04 -15.76 -11.00
CA GLU A 168 1.93 -16.90 -10.79
C GLU A 168 2.71 -16.79 -9.46
N THR A 169 3.23 -15.61 -9.17
CA THR A 169 4.00 -15.36 -7.95
C THR A 169 3.13 -15.53 -6.71
N VAL A 170 1.92 -14.97 -6.71
CA VAL A 170 0.95 -15.12 -5.62
C VAL A 170 0.54 -16.58 -5.45
N LYS A 171 0.22 -17.26 -6.56
CA LYS A 171 -0.10 -18.70 -6.56
C LYS A 171 1.01 -19.53 -5.91
N ASN A 172 2.26 -19.28 -6.31
CA ASN A 172 3.42 -20.00 -5.75
C ASN A 172 3.63 -19.70 -4.27
N PHE A 173 3.39 -18.48 -3.83
CA PHE A 173 3.56 -18.07 -2.44
C PHE A 173 2.50 -18.68 -1.51
N PHE A 174 1.22 -18.64 -1.90
CA PHE A 174 0.11 -19.19 -1.10
C PHE A 174 -0.17 -20.68 -1.37
N GLY A 175 0.42 -21.27 -2.40
CA GLY A 175 0.21 -22.67 -2.78
C GLY A 175 -1.18 -22.96 -3.32
N LYS A 176 -1.94 -21.94 -3.75
CA LYS A 176 -3.31 -22.07 -4.28
C LYS A 176 -3.61 -21.06 -5.38
N GLU A 177 -4.61 -21.35 -6.18
CA GLU A 177 -5.07 -20.48 -7.26
C GLU A 177 -5.76 -19.25 -6.66
N PRO A 178 -5.33 -18.03 -6.99
CA PRO A 178 -6.01 -16.83 -6.51
C PRO A 178 -7.37 -16.65 -7.18
N ASN A 179 -8.31 -16.09 -6.41
CA ASN A 179 -9.64 -15.73 -6.92
C ASN A 179 -9.55 -14.45 -7.75
N GLN A 180 -9.99 -14.53 -9.00
CA GLN A 180 -10.05 -13.41 -9.97
C GLN A 180 -11.49 -13.14 -10.40
N SER A 181 -12.50 -13.55 -9.62
CA SER A 181 -13.92 -13.40 -9.97
C SER A 181 -14.43 -11.97 -9.84
N VAL A 182 -13.73 -11.11 -9.11
CA VAL A 182 -14.06 -9.69 -8.98
C VAL A 182 -13.35 -8.87 -10.06
N ASN A 183 -13.98 -7.78 -10.51
CA ASN A 183 -13.29 -6.83 -11.37
C ASN A 183 -12.29 -6.00 -10.53
N PRO A 184 -10.99 -6.18 -10.73
CA PRO A 184 -9.98 -5.52 -9.90
C PRO A 184 -9.96 -3.98 -10.04
N ASP A 185 -10.59 -3.42 -11.08
CA ASP A 185 -10.65 -1.98 -11.30
C ASP A 185 -11.87 -1.32 -10.60
N GLU A 186 -12.91 -2.11 -10.26
CA GLU A 186 -14.19 -1.60 -9.76
C GLU A 186 -14.48 -2.03 -8.31
N VAL A 187 -13.87 -3.11 -7.83
CA VAL A 187 -14.22 -3.74 -6.54
C VAL A 187 -14.05 -2.79 -5.35
N VAL A 188 -13.05 -1.90 -5.37
CA VAL A 188 -12.83 -0.91 -4.31
C VAL A 188 -13.99 0.09 -4.26
N ALA A 189 -14.45 0.59 -5.41
CA ALA A 189 -15.58 1.50 -5.50
C ALA A 189 -16.89 0.83 -5.04
N LEU A 190 -17.08 -0.45 -5.40
CA LEU A 190 -18.23 -1.25 -4.93
C LEU A 190 -18.18 -1.45 -3.41
N GLY A 191 -17.02 -1.78 -2.86
CA GLY A 191 -16.81 -1.90 -1.41
C GLY A 191 -17.13 -0.58 -0.67
N ALA A 192 -16.64 0.54 -1.19
CA ALA A 192 -16.95 1.87 -0.64
C ALA A 192 -18.46 2.18 -0.66
N ALA A 193 -19.17 1.79 -1.74
CA ALA A 193 -20.62 1.94 -1.82
C ALA A 193 -21.36 1.09 -0.80
N VAL A 194 -20.92 -0.16 -0.58
CA VAL A 194 -21.48 -1.04 0.47
C VAL A 194 -21.26 -0.43 1.84
N GLN A 195 -20.05 0.05 2.14
CA GLN A 195 -19.73 0.69 3.41
C GLN A 195 -20.56 1.97 3.65
N ALA A 196 -20.80 2.76 2.60
CA ALA A 196 -21.69 3.90 2.69
C ALA A 196 -23.14 3.47 3.07
N GLY A 197 -23.63 2.37 2.48
CA GLY A 197 -24.92 1.78 2.82
C GLY A 197 -24.99 1.29 4.28
N VAL A 198 -23.90 0.71 4.79
CA VAL A 198 -23.78 0.32 6.21
C VAL A 198 -23.87 1.55 7.12
N LEU A 199 -23.12 2.62 6.81
CA LEU A 199 -23.12 3.85 7.61
C LEU A 199 -24.48 4.58 7.58
N GLN A 200 -25.23 4.47 6.49
CA GLN A 200 -26.60 5.02 6.39
C GLN A 200 -27.66 4.13 7.05
N GLY A 201 -27.31 2.88 7.38
CA GLY A 201 -28.22 1.91 7.97
C GLY A 201 -29.09 1.15 6.97
N ASP A 202 -28.81 1.28 5.67
CA ASP A 202 -29.50 0.55 4.59
C ASP A 202 -29.02 -0.91 4.49
N VAL A 203 -27.74 -1.15 4.79
CA VAL A 203 -27.12 -2.49 4.86
C VAL A 203 -26.87 -2.82 6.34
N LYS A 204 -27.42 -3.93 6.83
CA LYS A 204 -27.36 -4.30 8.25
C LYS A 204 -26.64 -5.62 8.53
N ASP A 205 -26.40 -6.41 7.47
CA ASP A 205 -25.90 -7.78 7.60
C ASP A 205 -24.38 -7.87 7.35
N VAL A 206 -23.69 -6.71 7.32
CA VAL A 206 -22.26 -6.60 7.11
C VAL A 206 -21.66 -5.72 8.18
N LEU A 207 -20.63 -6.23 8.86
CA LEU A 207 -19.81 -5.48 9.80
C LEU A 207 -18.34 -5.64 9.43
N LEU A 208 -17.66 -4.52 9.14
CA LEU A 208 -16.22 -4.50 8.94
C LEU A 208 -15.55 -3.99 10.21
N LEU A 209 -14.63 -4.78 10.74
CA LEU A 209 -13.72 -4.42 11.82
C LEU A 209 -12.32 -4.26 11.22
N ASP A 210 -11.90 -3.03 11.04
CA ASP A 210 -10.62 -2.68 10.47
C ASP A 210 -9.55 -2.48 11.55
N VAL A 211 -8.30 -2.30 11.16
CA VAL A 211 -7.16 -2.15 12.07
C VAL A 211 -6.30 -0.93 11.70
N THR A 212 -5.54 -0.44 12.69
CA THR A 212 -4.52 0.57 12.43
C THR A 212 -3.37 -0.02 11.60
N PRO A 213 -2.99 0.55 10.44
CA PRO A 213 -1.92 -0.01 9.61
C PRO A 213 -0.53 0.18 10.22
N LEU A 214 -0.35 1.22 11.05
CA LEU A 214 0.88 1.56 11.74
C LEU A 214 0.59 1.97 13.17
N SER A 215 1.58 1.80 14.05
CA SER A 215 1.48 2.22 15.45
C SER A 215 1.34 3.74 15.56
N LEU A 216 0.55 4.16 16.52
CA LEU A 216 0.35 5.56 16.90
C LEU A 216 0.94 5.81 18.28
N GLY A 217 1.62 6.93 18.44
CA GLY A 217 2.27 7.26 19.69
C GLY A 217 2.71 8.71 19.76
N ILE A 218 3.42 9.03 20.81
CA ILE A 218 3.90 10.38 21.09
C ILE A 218 5.41 10.40 21.28
N GLU A 219 5.99 11.59 21.10
CA GLU A 219 7.38 11.84 21.49
C GLU A 219 7.48 11.95 23.00
N THR A 220 8.43 11.23 23.58
CA THR A 220 8.77 11.31 24.99
C THR A 220 10.21 11.79 25.18
N LEU A 221 10.65 11.92 26.44
CA LEU A 221 11.98 12.43 26.79
C LEU A 221 13.08 11.74 25.99
N GLY A 222 13.96 12.55 25.37
CA GLY A 222 15.05 12.05 24.53
C GLY A 222 14.68 11.85 23.06
N GLY A 223 13.49 12.29 22.62
CA GLY A 223 13.03 12.13 21.23
C GLY A 223 12.57 10.72 20.88
N VAL A 224 12.29 9.90 21.89
CA VAL A 224 11.86 8.51 21.73
C VAL A 224 10.39 8.45 21.33
N PHE A 225 10.05 7.60 20.39
CA PHE A 225 8.67 7.30 20.01
C PHE A 225 8.07 6.29 20.98
N THR A 226 7.14 6.75 21.82
CA THR A 226 6.40 5.89 22.75
C THR A 226 5.06 5.52 22.12
N ARG A 227 4.89 4.26 21.76
CA ARG A 227 3.67 3.73 21.16
C ARG A 227 2.55 3.69 22.21
N LEU A 228 1.38 4.18 21.84
CA LEU A 228 0.15 4.09 22.65
C LEU A 228 -0.82 3.08 22.04
N ILE A 229 -0.94 3.08 20.71
CA ILE A 229 -1.76 2.14 19.95
C ILE A 229 -0.81 1.40 19.02
N GLU A 230 -0.69 0.10 19.18
CA GLU A 230 0.15 -0.74 18.32
C GLU A 230 -0.51 -0.94 16.94
N LYS A 231 0.31 -1.16 15.90
CA LYS A 231 -0.20 -1.57 14.58
C LYS A 231 -1.10 -2.81 14.69
N ASN A 232 -2.00 -2.97 13.75
CA ASN A 232 -3.00 -4.06 13.73
C ASN A 232 -3.92 -4.09 14.97
N THR A 233 -4.10 -2.95 15.65
CA THR A 233 -5.13 -2.81 16.69
C THR A 233 -6.46 -2.51 16.01
N THR A 234 -7.49 -3.30 16.31
CA THR A 234 -8.85 -3.11 15.79
C THR A 234 -9.38 -1.72 16.14
N ILE A 235 -10.03 -1.06 15.19
CA ILE A 235 -10.65 0.26 15.34
C ILE A 235 -12.19 0.16 15.29
N PRO A 236 -12.92 1.05 16.01
CA PRO A 236 -12.41 2.17 16.80
C PRO A 236 -11.74 1.73 18.11
N THR A 237 -10.68 2.45 18.51
CA THR A 237 -9.93 2.17 19.74
C THR A 237 -9.57 3.44 20.49
N LYS A 238 -9.40 3.33 21.81
CA LYS A 238 -8.97 4.43 22.68
C LYS A 238 -7.92 3.92 23.67
N LYS A 239 -6.82 4.64 23.77
CA LYS A 239 -5.76 4.38 24.76
C LYS A 239 -5.44 5.65 25.53
N SER A 240 -5.15 5.51 26.80
CA SER A 240 -4.66 6.58 27.66
C SER A 240 -3.42 6.13 28.42
N GLN A 241 -2.52 7.07 28.67
CA GLN A 241 -1.32 6.85 29.46
C GLN A 241 -1.04 8.07 30.32
N ILE A 242 -0.54 7.84 31.53
CA ILE A 242 -0.21 8.93 32.46
C ILE A 242 1.24 9.35 32.23
N PHE A 243 1.42 10.64 32.05
CA PHE A 243 2.73 11.28 31.93
C PHE A 243 2.93 12.30 33.05
N SER A 244 4.18 12.66 33.32
CA SER A 244 4.55 13.67 34.30
C SER A 244 5.49 14.70 33.67
N THR A 245 5.62 15.87 34.33
CA THR A 245 6.50 16.93 33.88
C THR A 245 7.97 16.50 33.91
N ALA A 246 8.74 16.95 32.89
CA ALA A 246 10.17 16.67 32.75
C ALA A 246 11.04 17.67 33.55
N GLU A 247 10.50 18.86 33.87
CA GLU A 247 11.20 19.97 34.53
C GLU A 247 10.40 20.50 35.72
N ASN A 248 11.11 21.22 36.64
CA ASN A 248 10.45 21.91 37.74
C ASN A 248 9.68 23.13 37.23
N ASN A 249 8.48 23.34 37.76
CA ASN A 249 7.60 24.47 37.44
C ASN A 249 7.28 24.61 35.93
N GLN A 250 7.20 23.47 35.22
CA GLN A 250 6.89 23.45 33.79
C GLN A 250 5.43 23.89 33.56
N PRO A 251 5.17 25.01 32.85
CA PRO A 251 3.84 25.59 32.72
C PRO A 251 3.03 24.98 31.60
N ALA A 252 3.71 24.32 30.66
CA ALA A 252 3.09 23.72 29.49
C ALA A 252 3.89 22.50 29.00
N VAL A 253 3.23 21.61 28.27
CA VAL A 253 3.85 20.47 27.59
C VAL A 253 3.37 20.45 26.14
N THR A 254 4.31 20.36 25.22
CA THR A 254 4.00 20.11 23.80
C THR A 254 3.93 18.60 23.57
N ILE A 255 2.79 18.13 23.10
CA ILE A 255 2.55 16.73 22.78
C ILE A 255 2.62 16.59 21.26
N ARG A 256 3.64 15.88 20.79
CA ARG A 256 3.83 15.59 19.36
C ARG A 256 3.38 14.16 19.07
N VAL A 257 2.38 14.03 18.20
CA VAL A 257 1.78 12.73 17.83
C VAL A 257 2.36 12.26 16.52
N PHE A 258 2.79 11.00 16.50
CA PHE A 258 3.42 10.37 15.34
C PHE A 258 2.76 9.05 14.99
N GLN A 259 2.96 8.65 13.74
CA GLN A 259 2.58 7.33 13.20
C GLN A 259 3.80 6.67 12.57
N GLY A 260 4.04 5.41 12.89
CA GLY A 260 5.14 4.61 12.33
C GLY A 260 5.69 3.56 13.27
N GLU A 261 6.79 2.93 12.86
CA GLU A 261 7.40 1.81 13.57
C GLU A 261 8.85 2.08 14.02
N ARG A 262 9.38 3.27 13.75
CA ARG A 262 10.76 3.64 14.11
C ARG A 262 10.86 4.01 15.58
N GLU A 263 12.03 3.73 16.20
CA GLU A 263 12.26 4.01 17.62
C GLU A 263 12.33 5.51 17.94
N MET A 264 12.90 6.31 17.03
CA MET A 264 12.98 7.75 17.20
C MET A 264 11.75 8.44 16.61
N ALA A 265 11.17 9.37 17.35
CA ALA A 265 9.97 10.09 16.95
C ALA A 265 10.12 10.80 15.59
N ASN A 266 11.24 11.48 15.37
CA ASN A 266 11.48 12.24 14.13
C ASN A 266 11.66 11.35 12.88
N ASP A 267 11.87 10.05 13.03
CA ASP A 267 11.96 9.09 11.92
C ASP A 267 10.57 8.57 11.51
N ASN A 268 9.53 8.97 12.24
CA ASN A 268 8.14 8.62 11.99
C ASN A 268 7.36 9.79 11.39
N LYS A 269 6.15 9.53 10.91
CA LYS A 269 5.27 10.55 10.34
C LYS A 269 4.64 11.39 11.45
N LEU A 270 4.96 12.67 11.53
CA LEU A 270 4.28 13.61 12.40
C LEU A 270 2.84 13.80 11.92
N LEU A 271 1.87 13.56 12.81
CA LEU A 271 0.45 13.77 12.56
C LEU A 271 -0.04 15.12 13.10
N GLY A 272 0.47 15.56 14.23
CA GLY A 272 0.08 16.83 14.84
C GLY A 272 0.84 17.18 16.10
N ASN A 273 0.68 18.44 16.51
CA ASN A 273 1.21 18.98 17.73
C ASN A 273 0.06 19.55 18.56
N PHE A 274 0.04 19.19 19.84
CA PHE A 274 -0.91 19.71 20.82
C PHE A 274 -0.13 20.36 21.95
N GLU A 275 -0.68 21.42 22.52
CA GLU A 275 -0.08 22.09 23.69
C GLU A 275 -1.02 21.99 24.88
N LEU A 276 -0.56 21.32 25.93
CA LEU A 276 -1.23 21.30 27.22
C LEU A 276 -0.68 22.44 28.06
N THR A 277 -1.49 23.44 28.34
CA THR A 277 -1.11 24.65 29.09
C THR A 277 -1.82 24.70 30.44
N GLY A 278 -1.39 25.63 31.32
CA GLY A 278 -2.01 25.85 32.63
C GLY A 278 -1.64 24.79 33.67
N ILE A 279 -0.49 24.15 33.51
CA ILE A 279 0.03 23.20 34.50
C ILE A 279 0.45 24.00 35.75
N ALA A 280 -0.07 23.63 36.90
CA ALA A 280 0.27 24.29 38.18
C ALA A 280 1.77 24.14 38.50
N PRO A 281 2.46 25.20 38.97
CA PRO A 281 3.85 25.12 39.39
C PRO A 281 4.07 24.05 40.45
N ALA A 282 4.96 23.11 40.20
CA ALA A 282 5.28 22.02 41.12
C ALA A 282 6.67 21.44 40.76
N PRO A 283 7.33 20.69 41.64
CA PRO A 283 8.51 19.94 41.31
C PRO A 283 8.29 18.96 40.17
N ARG A 284 9.33 18.67 39.38
CA ARG A 284 9.36 17.67 38.33
C ARG A 284 8.72 16.36 38.79
N GLY A 285 7.85 15.79 37.97
CA GLY A 285 7.20 14.51 38.22
C GLY A 285 5.98 14.54 39.14
N VAL A 286 5.66 15.69 39.76
CA VAL A 286 4.49 15.84 40.65
C VAL A 286 3.21 16.08 39.83
N PRO A 287 3.15 17.02 38.87
CA PRO A 287 1.98 17.11 37.99
C PRO A 287 1.85 15.86 37.12
N ARG A 288 0.65 15.31 37.06
CA ARG A 288 0.31 14.16 36.20
C ARG A 288 -0.84 14.56 35.30
N SER A 289 -0.74 14.22 34.03
CA SER A 289 -1.81 14.34 33.06
C SER A 289 -2.14 12.97 32.47
N GLU A 290 -3.40 12.73 32.19
CA GLU A 290 -3.84 11.59 31.37
C GLU A 290 -4.04 12.10 29.95
N GLU A 291 -3.26 11.54 29.02
CA GLU A 291 -3.43 11.82 27.60
C GLU A 291 -4.45 10.84 27.03
N HIS A 292 -5.55 11.38 26.53
CA HIS A 292 -6.53 10.62 25.76
C HIS A 292 -6.22 10.81 24.28
N THR A 293 -5.73 9.78 23.60
CA THR A 293 -5.74 9.78 22.14
C THR A 293 -7.17 9.66 21.66
N SER A 294 -7.62 10.66 20.91
CA SER A 294 -8.94 10.72 20.33
C SER A 294 -9.25 9.48 19.48
N GLU A 295 -10.51 9.06 19.51
CA GLU A 295 -11.05 8.02 18.64
C GLU A 295 -10.63 8.26 17.19
N LEU A 296 -9.92 7.31 16.60
CA LEU A 296 -9.80 7.22 15.15
C LEU A 296 -11.13 6.66 14.64
N GLN A 297 -12.01 7.57 14.22
CA GLN A 297 -13.16 7.20 13.42
C GLN A 297 -12.68 7.03 11.99
N SER A 298 -12.93 5.85 11.43
CA SER A 298 -12.72 5.52 10.01
C SER A 298 -13.62 6.35 9.09
#